data_43856039f77e263e02c93524402214b3
#
_entry.id   43856039f77e263e02c93524402214b3
#
_cell.length_a   1.000
_cell.length_b   1.000
_cell.length_c   1.000
_cell.angle_alpha   90.00
_cell.angle_beta   90.00
_cell.angle_gamma   90.00
#
_symmetry.space_group_name_H-M   'P 1'
#
loop_
_entity.id
_entity.type
_entity.pdbx_description
1 polymer ?
#
loop_
_entity_poly.entity_id
_entity_poly.type
_entity_poly.pdbx_seq_one_letter_code
_entity_poly.pdbx_strand_id
1 'polypeptide(L)'
;MKTRSKILATVLATALLVTGTEFGTMAYLTDKDTVTNTMTVVNIDISLDEYKTDVNGNADKTVARVQENTYKLIPGHSYTKDPTVHVAKESEDSYIFITVDNGIAGIEAATSTTAPVYTNIAGQIKANGWSVVDTTDYPNVYYKEFTHSDTATADTDLAVFGNFKIKGDVDSATLANYKDKTIVVNAYAVQKDGFSTAKDAWKASGFATTQVQTGDKTQGGAGSATGSETSGN
;
A
#
# COMPACT_ATOMS: atom_id res chain seq x y z
N MET A 1 -65.04 -43.96 36.07
CA MET A 1 -64.53 -43.29 34.84
C MET A 1 -64.07 -41.83 35.04
N LYS A 2 -64.53 -41.12 36.09
CA LYS A 2 -64.17 -39.67 36.23
C LYS A 2 -62.75 -39.39 36.74
N THR A 3 -62.12 -40.35 37.48
CA THR A 3 -60.78 -40.12 38.08
C THR A 3 -59.63 -40.31 37.07
N ARG A 4 -59.78 -41.27 36.14
CA ARG A 4 -58.75 -41.53 35.11
C ARG A 4 -58.64 -40.40 34.09
N SER A 5 -59.75 -39.73 33.76
CA SER A 5 -59.76 -38.57 32.85
C SER A 5 -59.08 -37.32 33.44
N LYS A 6 -59.18 -37.13 34.77
CA LYS A 6 -58.54 -36.02 35.47
C LYS A 6 -57.05 -36.18 35.56
N ILE A 7 -56.56 -37.43 35.81
CA ILE A 7 -55.14 -37.70 35.85
C ILE A 7 -54.50 -37.55 34.47
N LEU A 8 -55.18 -37.99 33.41
CA LEU A 8 -54.70 -37.84 32.05
C LEU A 8 -54.62 -36.35 31.61
N ALA A 9 -55.59 -35.54 32.00
CA ALA A 9 -55.59 -34.10 31.72
C ALA A 9 -54.49 -33.39 32.49
N THR A 10 -54.19 -33.76 33.73
CA THR A 10 -53.12 -33.17 34.54
C THR A 10 -51.74 -33.53 34.00
N VAL A 11 -51.54 -34.76 33.56
CA VAL A 11 -50.25 -35.21 32.95
C VAL A 11 -50.05 -34.52 31.59
N LEU A 12 -51.08 -34.33 30.80
CA LEU A 12 -51.01 -33.65 29.52
C LEU A 12 -50.70 -32.14 29.72
N ALA A 13 -51.30 -31.51 30.72
CA ALA A 13 -51.06 -30.09 31.05
C ALA A 13 -49.65 -29.85 31.58
N THR A 14 -49.10 -30.75 32.38
CA THR A 14 -47.70 -30.67 32.86
C THR A 14 -46.69 -30.91 31.72
N ALA A 15 -46.96 -31.84 30.81
CA ALA A 15 -46.12 -32.09 29.63
C ALA A 15 -46.10 -30.85 28.68
N LEU A 16 -47.23 -30.18 28.50
CA LEU A 16 -47.34 -28.96 27.68
C LEU A 16 -46.64 -27.78 28.35
N LEU A 17 -46.65 -27.66 29.69
CA LEU A 17 -45.95 -26.61 30.42
C LEU A 17 -44.43 -26.78 30.35
N VAL A 18 -43.93 -28.01 30.45
CA VAL A 18 -42.48 -28.28 30.37
C VAL A 18 -41.96 -28.02 28.95
N THR A 19 -42.70 -28.47 27.93
CA THR A 19 -42.31 -28.23 26.54
C THR A 19 -42.44 -26.74 26.14
N GLY A 20 -43.46 -26.03 26.67
CA GLY A 20 -43.66 -24.60 26.40
C GLY A 20 -42.56 -23.72 27.02
N THR A 21 -42.01 -24.09 28.17
CA THR A 21 -40.93 -23.30 28.80
C THR A 21 -39.59 -23.52 28.12
N GLU A 22 -39.32 -24.69 27.58
CA GLU A 22 -38.08 -24.94 26.83
C GLU A 22 -38.12 -24.27 25.46
N PHE A 23 -39.24 -24.28 24.75
CA PHE A 23 -39.42 -23.54 23.48
C PHE A 23 -39.39 -22.03 23.68
N GLY A 24 -39.96 -21.53 24.78
CA GLY A 24 -39.96 -20.09 25.12
C GLY A 24 -38.54 -19.60 25.44
N THR A 25 -37.74 -20.41 26.12
CA THR A 25 -36.34 -20.08 26.46
C THR A 25 -35.45 -20.13 25.21
N MET A 26 -35.66 -21.08 24.32
CA MET A 26 -34.94 -21.16 23.05
C MET A 26 -35.28 -20.01 22.11
N ALA A 27 -36.58 -19.63 22.00
CA ALA A 27 -36.97 -18.48 21.20
C ALA A 27 -36.41 -17.15 21.75
N TYR A 28 -36.32 -17.02 23.08
CA TYR A 28 -35.73 -15.84 23.71
C TYR A 28 -34.22 -15.74 23.53
N LEU A 29 -33.51 -16.86 23.56
CA LEU A 29 -32.07 -16.91 23.29
C LEU A 29 -31.74 -16.69 21.81
N THR A 30 -32.58 -17.19 20.88
CA THR A 30 -32.41 -16.96 19.44
C THR A 30 -32.72 -15.53 19.04
N ASP A 31 -33.66 -14.89 19.69
CA ASP A 31 -34.02 -13.48 19.38
C ASP A 31 -32.97 -12.48 19.92
N LYS A 32 -32.13 -12.89 20.85
CA LYS A 32 -31.01 -12.09 21.39
C LYS A 32 -29.72 -12.21 20.58
N ASP A 33 -29.58 -13.23 19.76
CA ASP A 33 -28.36 -13.52 19.01
C ASP A 33 -28.34 -12.94 17.60
N THR A 34 -29.30 -12.11 17.21
CA THR A 34 -29.23 -11.43 15.94
C THR A 34 -28.44 -10.12 16.05
N VAL A 35 -27.19 -10.21 16.47
CA VAL A 35 -26.21 -9.19 16.17
C VAL A 35 -25.73 -9.45 14.75
N THR A 36 -26.30 -8.72 13.80
CA THR A 36 -25.81 -8.73 12.43
C THR A 36 -24.49 -7.96 12.40
N ASN A 37 -23.38 -8.65 12.57
CA ASN A 37 -22.07 -8.07 12.32
C ASN A 37 -21.88 -7.98 10.80
N THR A 38 -21.99 -6.78 10.25
CA THR A 38 -21.51 -6.52 8.90
C THR A 38 -20.00 -6.51 8.96
N MET A 39 -19.37 -7.56 8.46
CA MET A 39 -17.92 -7.58 8.29
C MET A 39 -17.61 -6.81 7.02
N THR A 40 -16.98 -5.65 7.16
CA THR A 40 -16.35 -4.94 6.05
C THR A 40 -14.94 -5.48 5.89
N VAL A 41 -14.54 -5.81 4.67
CA VAL A 41 -13.16 -6.14 4.36
C VAL A 41 -12.39 -4.82 4.29
N VAL A 42 -11.27 -4.75 4.99
CA VAL A 42 -10.34 -3.60 4.90
C VAL A 42 -9.91 -3.44 3.45
N ASN A 43 -10.15 -2.29 2.87
CA ASN A 43 -9.74 -1.95 1.53
C ASN A 43 -8.64 -0.88 1.59
N ILE A 44 -7.50 -1.17 0.97
CA ILE A 44 -6.43 -0.19 0.75
C ILE A 44 -6.16 -0.21 -0.75
N ASP A 45 -6.38 0.92 -1.39
CA ASP A 45 -6.16 1.09 -2.82
C ASP A 45 -5.15 2.19 -3.07
N ILE A 46 -4.05 1.83 -3.74
CA ILE A 46 -2.98 2.74 -4.11
C ILE A 46 -2.62 2.60 -5.58
N SER A 47 -2.23 3.69 -6.19
CA SER A 47 -1.58 3.69 -7.51
C SER A 47 -0.31 4.53 -7.50
N LEU A 48 0.59 4.27 -8.45
CA LEU A 48 1.84 5.00 -8.61
C LEU A 48 2.02 5.37 -10.07
N ASP A 49 2.27 6.63 -10.33
CA ASP A 49 2.54 7.17 -11.67
C ASP A 49 3.41 8.42 -11.63
N GLU A 50 3.77 8.94 -12.80
CA GLU A 50 4.53 10.18 -12.97
C GLU A 50 4.06 10.93 -14.20
N TYR A 51 4.36 12.24 -14.32
CA TYR A 51 4.08 12.98 -15.55
C TYR A 51 4.84 12.38 -16.73
N LYS A 52 4.19 12.33 -17.88
CA LYS A 52 4.85 12.05 -19.16
C LYS A 52 5.91 13.09 -19.42
N THR A 53 7.13 12.65 -19.76
CA THR A 53 8.22 13.55 -20.15
C THR A 53 8.73 13.22 -21.55
N ASP A 54 9.35 14.22 -22.19
CA ASP A 54 10.21 13.96 -23.34
C ASP A 54 11.57 13.39 -22.88
N VAL A 55 12.41 13.00 -23.81
CA VAL A 55 13.74 12.43 -23.52
C VAL A 55 14.71 13.42 -22.83
N ASN A 56 14.40 14.72 -22.85
CA ASN A 56 15.17 15.75 -22.17
C ASN A 56 14.58 16.07 -20.77
N GLY A 57 13.54 15.38 -20.35
CA GLY A 57 12.94 15.54 -19.03
C GLY A 57 11.97 16.71 -18.91
N ASN A 58 11.45 17.23 -20.03
CA ASN A 58 10.39 18.24 -19.99
C ASN A 58 9.04 17.55 -19.80
N ALA A 59 8.35 17.87 -18.70
CA ALA A 59 7.06 17.26 -18.37
C ALA A 59 5.93 17.84 -19.22
N ASP A 60 5.08 16.98 -19.76
CA ASP A 60 3.80 17.34 -20.38
C ASP A 60 2.66 17.04 -19.38
N LYS A 61 2.14 18.11 -18.79
CA LYS A 61 1.03 18.05 -17.82
C LYS A 61 -0.35 18.03 -18.47
N THR A 62 -0.42 18.05 -19.80
CA THR A 62 -1.68 18.07 -20.57
C THR A 62 -2.15 16.69 -20.96
N VAL A 63 -1.30 15.66 -20.79
CA VAL A 63 -1.60 14.26 -21.07
C VAL A 63 -1.71 13.45 -19.78
N ALA A 64 -2.28 12.25 -19.89
CA ALA A 64 -2.36 11.32 -18.73
C ALA A 64 -0.97 11.01 -18.18
N ARG A 65 -0.91 10.85 -16.86
CA ARG A 65 0.29 10.38 -16.17
C ARG A 65 0.64 8.95 -16.61
N VAL A 66 1.90 8.56 -16.48
CA VAL A 66 2.44 7.28 -17.01
C VAL A 66 3.21 6.55 -15.92
N GLN A 67 3.53 5.27 -16.16
CA GLN A 67 4.33 4.45 -15.25
C GLN A 67 5.81 4.38 -15.64
N GLU A 68 6.18 4.89 -16.82
CA GLU A 68 7.57 4.91 -17.28
C GLU A 68 7.86 6.09 -18.20
N ASN A 69 9.08 6.59 -18.11
CA ASN A 69 9.67 7.57 -19.03
C ASN A 69 11.07 7.13 -19.45
N THR A 70 11.52 7.63 -20.58
CA THR A 70 12.88 7.39 -21.09
C THR A 70 13.64 8.72 -21.14
N TYR A 71 14.88 8.73 -20.67
CA TYR A 71 15.71 9.93 -20.57
C TYR A 71 17.01 9.78 -21.37
N LYS A 72 17.40 10.84 -22.07
CA LYS A 72 18.72 10.97 -22.69
C LYS A 72 19.65 11.66 -21.69
N LEU A 73 20.55 10.91 -21.05
CA LEU A 73 21.43 11.45 -20.03
C LEU A 73 22.45 12.43 -20.61
N ILE A 74 22.51 13.64 -20.08
CA ILE A 74 23.40 14.74 -20.48
C ILE A 74 24.08 15.28 -19.20
N PRO A 75 25.42 15.36 -19.14
CA PRO A 75 26.11 15.94 -18.01
C PRO A 75 25.63 17.36 -17.67
N GLY A 76 25.41 17.62 -16.39
CA GLY A 76 24.94 18.90 -15.87
C GLY A 76 23.44 19.18 -16.05
N HIS A 77 22.71 18.31 -16.79
CA HIS A 77 21.28 18.49 -17.07
C HIS A 77 20.40 17.99 -15.92
N SER A 78 19.26 18.65 -15.74
CA SER A 78 18.21 18.27 -14.79
C SER A 78 16.98 17.74 -15.53
N TYR A 79 16.35 16.72 -14.99
CA TYR A 79 15.20 16.03 -15.57
C TYR A 79 14.04 16.04 -14.59
N THR A 80 12.84 16.31 -15.06
CA THR A 80 11.63 16.07 -14.28
C THR A 80 11.39 14.57 -14.20
N LYS A 81 11.20 14.07 -12.99
CA LYS A 81 10.71 12.74 -12.67
C LYS A 81 10.00 12.86 -11.32
N ASP A 82 8.70 12.72 -11.34
CA ASP A 82 7.84 13.06 -10.20
C ASP A 82 6.93 11.89 -9.78
N PRO A 83 7.52 10.74 -9.44
CA PRO A 83 6.70 9.62 -8.98
C PRO A 83 5.84 10.05 -7.80
N THR A 84 4.54 9.78 -7.92
CA THR A 84 3.53 10.13 -6.93
C THR A 84 2.70 8.91 -6.61
N VAL A 85 2.57 8.60 -5.33
CA VAL A 85 1.65 7.57 -4.84
C VAL A 85 0.30 8.23 -4.57
N HIS A 86 -0.75 7.72 -5.20
CA HIS A 86 -2.13 8.13 -4.96
C HIS A 86 -2.75 7.11 -4.03
N VAL A 87 -3.31 7.56 -2.92
CA VAL A 87 -4.04 6.73 -1.96
C VAL A 87 -5.52 7.07 -2.09
N ALA A 88 -6.33 6.09 -2.48
CA ALA A 88 -7.78 6.30 -2.62
C ALA A 88 -8.38 6.75 -1.29
N LYS A 89 -9.28 7.73 -1.33
CA LYS A 89 -9.91 8.34 -0.15
C LYS A 89 -10.69 7.35 0.72
N GLU A 90 -11.13 6.25 0.12
CA GLU A 90 -11.84 5.15 0.81
C GLU A 90 -10.88 4.17 1.52
N SER A 91 -9.55 4.38 1.39
CA SER A 91 -8.56 3.49 2.01
C SER A 91 -8.59 3.64 3.53
N GLU A 92 -8.36 2.52 4.21
CA GLU A 92 -8.23 2.46 5.67
C GLU A 92 -6.87 2.97 6.16
N ASP A 93 -6.75 3.21 7.47
CA ASP A 93 -5.50 3.58 8.13
C ASP A 93 -4.37 2.62 7.72
N SER A 94 -3.30 3.16 7.17
CA SER A 94 -2.25 2.33 6.59
C SER A 94 -0.87 2.97 6.65
N TYR A 95 0.14 2.11 6.61
CA TYR A 95 1.50 2.49 6.26
C TYR A 95 1.66 2.38 4.75
N ILE A 96 1.98 3.48 4.11
CA ILE A 96 2.34 3.52 2.69
C ILE A 96 3.86 3.45 2.60
N PHE A 97 4.36 2.46 1.89
CA PHE A 97 5.80 2.25 1.71
C PHE A 97 6.20 2.51 0.26
N ILE A 98 7.41 3.00 0.09
CA ILE A 98 8.09 3.02 -1.20
C ILE A 98 9.47 2.38 -1.09
N THR A 99 9.89 1.70 -2.14
CA THR A 99 11.29 1.32 -2.36
C THR A 99 11.84 2.12 -3.52
N VAL A 100 13.08 2.57 -3.39
CA VAL A 100 13.75 3.34 -4.45
C VAL A 100 15.08 2.69 -4.79
N ASP A 101 15.19 2.18 -6.01
CA ASP A 101 16.45 1.73 -6.60
C ASP A 101 16.94 2.82 -7.57
N ASN A 102 17.97 3.53 -7.15
CA ASN A 102 18.57 4.60 -7.94
C ASN A 102 19.80 4.09 -8.70
N GLY A 103 19.58 3.47 -9.85
CA GLY A 103 20.66 2.94 -10.69
C GLY A 103 21.62 3.99 -11.24
N ILE A 104 21.30 5.28 -11.12
CA ILE A 104 22.17 6.40 -11.54
C ILE A 104 22.86 7.12 -10.38
N ALA A 105 22.77 6.60 -9.15
CA ALA A 105 23.32 7.27 -7.95
C ALA A 105 24.81 7.65 -8.10
N GLY A 106 25.60 6.85 -8.83
CA GLY A 106 27.03 7.14 -9.08
C GLY A 106 27.28 8.40 -9.90
N ILE A 107 26.36 8.79 -10.77
CA ILE A 107 26.44 9.98 -11.62
C ILE A 107 25.40 11.05 -11.26
N GLU A 108 24.51 10.79 -10.32
CA GLU A 108 23.60 11.81 -9.80
C GLU A 108 24.38 12.90 -9.07
N ALA A 109 24.03 14.17 -9.29
CA ALA A 109 24.62 15.28 -8.57
C ALA A 109 24.29 15.17 -7.07
N ALA A 110 25.27 15.39 -6.22
CA ALA A 110 25.06 15.44 -4.77
C ALA A 110 24.23 16.67 -4.38
N THR A 111 23.54 16.60 -3.23
CA THR A 111 22.85 17.76 -2.66
C THR A 111 23.85 18.91 -2.48
N SER A 112 23.48 20.11 -2.95
CA SER A 112 24.26 21.33 -2.82
C SER A 112 23.43 22.42 -2.17
N THR A 113 23.98 23.09 -1.17
CA THR A 113 23.41 24.30 -0.55
C THR A 113 23.98 25.58 -1.14
N THR A 114 25.00 25.44 -2.03
CA THR A 114 25.60 26.55 -2.76
C THR A 114 24.93 26.69 -4.13
N ALA A 115 24.76 27.87 -4.63
CA ALA A 115 24.13 28.11 -5.92
C ALA A 115 24.91 27.47 -7.10
N PRO A 116 24.23 26.80 -8.04
CA PRO A 116 22.81 26.54 -8.05
C PRO A 116 22.43 25.49 -7.00
N VAL A 117 21.44 25.81 -6.17
CA VAL A 117 20.93 24.88 -5.14
C VAL A 117 20.30 23.66 -5.81
N TYR A 118 20.67 22.48 -5.34
CA TYR A 118 20.12 21.22 -5.80
C TYR A 118 19.99 20.22 -4.64
N THR A 119 18.94 19.44 -4.64
CA THR A 119 18.72 18.36 -3.68
C THR A 119 18.59 17.04 -4.44
N ASN A 120 19.43 16.05 -4.13
CA ASN A 120 19.35 14.74 -4.76
C ASN A 120 18.08 13.98 -4.37
N ILE A 121 17.79 12.88 -5.09
CA ILE A 121 16.57 12.07 -4.90
C ILE A 121 16.35 11.72 -3.43
N ALA A 122 17.36 11.18 -2.74
CA ALA A 122 17.22 10.78 -1.34
C ALA A 122 16.91 11.97 -0.41
N GLY A 123 17.47 13.15 -0.69
CA GLY A 123 17.15 14.38 0.04
C GLY A 123 15.73 14.87 -0.22
N GLN A 124 15.26 14.80 -1.46
CA GLN A 124 13.90 15.18 -1.84
C GLN A 124 12.86 14.27 -1.17
N ILE A 125 13.09 12.95 -1.15
CA ILE A 125 12.22 11.97 -0.47
C ILE A 125 12.02 12.36 1.00
N LYS A 126 13.12 12.65 1.71
CA LYS A 126 13.06 13.10 3.11
C LYS A 126 12.36 14.45 3.27
N ALA A 127 12.65 15.40 2.38
CA ALA A 127 12.01 16.72 2.38
C ALA A 127 10.50 16.64 2.13
N ASN A 128 10.05 15.65 1.35
CA ASN A 128 8.64 15.37 1.13
C ASN A 128 7.98 14.62 2.30
N GLY A 129 8.68 14.43 3.42
CA GLY A 129 8.15 13.85 4.67
C GLY A 129 8.12 12.32 4.70
N TRP A 130 8.85 11.65 3.80
CA TRP A 130 9.04 10.20 3.90
C TRP A 130 10.12 9.89 4.94
N SER A 131 9.84 8.92 5.80
CA SER A 131 10.77 8.41 6.82
C SER A 131 11.38 7.09 6.36
N VAL A 132 12.66 6.85 6.63
CA VAL A 132 13.31 5.55 6.38
C VAL A 132 12.74 4.52 7.36
N VAL A 133 12.37 3.34 6.86
CA VAL A 133 11.87 2.25 7.72
C VAL A 133 12.91 1.81 8.73
N ASP A 134 14.15 1.61 8.27
CA ASP A 134 15.29 1.31 9.11
C ASP A 134 16.59 1.62 8.34
N THR A 135 17.52 2.35 8.97
CA THR A 135 18.74 2.79 8.30
C THR A 135 19.76 1.67 8.11
N THR A 136 19.61 0.56 8.81
CA THR A 136 20.55 -0.59 8.75
C THR A 136 19.95 -1.72 7.91
N ASP A 137 18.72 -2.15 8.25
CA ASP A 137 18.10 -3.31 7.62
C ASP A 137 17.40 -2.96 6.30
N TYR A 138 16.85 -1.75 6.21
CA TYR A 138 16.01 -1.31 5.07
C TYR A 138 16.30 0.13 4.63
N PRO A 139 17.56 0.47 4.26
CA PRO A 139 17.98 1.85 4.01
C PRO A 139 17.32 2.50 2.78
N ASN A 140 16.80 1.70 1.85
CA ASN A 140 16.12 2.16 0.63
C ASN A 140 14.60 2.01 0.70
N VAL A 141 14.06 1.68 1.87
CA VAL A 141 12.63 1.58 2.11
C VAL A 141 12.18 2.77 2.95
N TYR A 142 11.23 3.50 2.44
CA TYR A 142 10.67 4.67 3.11
C TYR A 142 9.19 4.44 3.36
N TYR A 143 8.62 5.15 4.33
CA TYR A 143 7.20 5.07 4.64
C TYR A 143 6.59 6.42 4.98
N LYS A 144 5.28 6.50 4.80
CA LYS A 144 4.38 7.50 5.39
C LYS A 144 3.20 6.79 6.03
N GLU A 145 2.60 7.43 7.03
CA GLU A 145 1.31 7.00 7.56
C GLU A 145 0.20 7.70 6.80
N PHE A 146 -0.79 6.93 6.37
CA PHE A 146 -2.06 7.42 5.86
C PHE A 146 -3.11 7.20 6.93
N THR A 147 -3.93 8.22 7.19
CA THR A 147 -5.07 8.14 8.10
C THR A 147 -6.34 8.35 7.31
N HIS A 148 -7.26 7.40 7.43
CA HIS A 148 -8.58 7.47 6.83
C HIS A 148 -9.36 8.69 7.33
N SER A 149 -10.20 9.23 6.48
CA SER A 149 -11.11 10.31 6.85
C SER A 149 -12.45 10.17 6.13
N ASP A 150 -13.51 9.96 6.90
CA ASP A 150 -14.89 9.88 6.40
C ASP A 150 -15.35 11.16 5.66
N THR A 151 -14.61 12.26 5.81
CA THR A 151 -14.92 13.55 5.17
C THR A 151 -14.05 13.85 3.97
N ALA A 152 -13.13 12.94 3.60
CA ALA A 152 -12.28 13.12 2.43
C ALA A 152 -13.11 13.15 1.15
N THR A 153 -12.90 14.16 0.32
CA THR A 153 -13.60 14.34 -0.96
C THR A 153 -12.75 13.93 -2.18
N ALA A 154 -11.46 13.71 -1.97
CA ALA A 154 -10.50 13.34 -3.01
C ALA A 154 -9.44 12.40 -2.44
N ASP A 155 -8.75 11.69 -3.34
CA ASP A 155 -7.61 10.86 -3.04
C ASP A 155 -6.45 11.70 -2.49
N THR A 156 -5.53 11.05 -1.77
CA THR A 156 -4.34 11.71 -1.21
C THR A 156 -3.13 11.45 -2.07
N ASP A 157 -2.49 12.51 -2.55
CA ASP A 157 -1.28 12.45 -3.35
C ASP A 157 -0.03 12.54 -2.46
N LEU A 158 0.82 11.54 -2.54
CA LEU A 158 2.07 11.45 -1.79
C LEU A 158 3.25 11.53 -2.78
N ALA A 159 3.73 12.75 -3.05
CA ALA A 159 4.90 12.94 -3.91
C ALA A 159 6.14 12.26 -3.31
N VAL A 160 6.89 11.52 -4.14
CA VAL A 160 8.13 10.85 -3.73
C VAL A 160 9.31 11.79 -3.90
N PHE A 161 9.59 12.24 -5.12
CA PHE A 161 10.57 13.30 -5.45
C PHE A 161 10.12 13.97 -6.76
N GLY A 162 10.78 15.05 -7.19
CA GLY A 162 10.32 15.84 -8.34
C GLY A 162 11.29 15.88 -9.52
N ASN A 163 12.56 15.58 -9.29
CA ASN A 163 13.58 15.68 -10.33
C ASN A 163 14.86 14.94 -9.96
N PHE A 164 15.72 14.73 -10.95
CA PHE A 164 17.12 14.32 -10.73
C PHE A 164 18.07 15.14 -11.64
N LYS A 165 19.33 15.21 -11.28
CA LYS A 165 20.34 15.94 -12.03
C LYS A 165 21.59 15.08 -12.21
N ILE A 166 22.17 15.09 -13.40
CA ILE A 166 23.45 14.45 -13.69
C ILE A 166 24.59 15.41 -13.30
N LYS A 167 25.66 14.89 -12.72
CA LYS A 167 26.90 15.64 -12.48
C LYS A 167 27.40 16.27 -13.78
N GLY A 168 27.94 17.49 -13.70
CA GLY A 168 28.46 18.21 -14.88
C GLY A 168 29.80 17.71 -15.40
N ASP A 169 30.55 16.98 -14.57
CA ASP A 169 31.91 16.48 -14.83
C ASP A 169 31.94 15.02 -15.28
N VAL A 170 30.80 14.41 -15.58
CA VAL A 170 30.72 13.03 -16.10
C VAL A 170 31.16 13.00 -17.56
N ASP A 171 32.20 12.23 -17.85
CA ASP A 171 32.67 12.02 -19.22
C ASP A 171 31.82 10.98 -19.99
N SER A 172 32.01 10.92 -21.31
CA SER A 172 31.26 10.05 -22.20
C SER A 172 31.47 8.55 -21.92
N ALA A 173 32.68 8.16 -21.48
CA ALA A 173 33.01 6.76 -21.17
C ALA A 173 32.29 6.31 -19.91
N THR A 174 32.27 7.15 -18.87
CA THR A 174 31.51 6.92 -17.66
C THR A 174 30.02 6.87 -17.95
N LEU A 175 29.50 7.83 -18.73
CA LEU A 175 28.07 7.89 -19.06
C LEU A 175 27.60 6.64 -19.82
N ALA A 176 28.44 6.05 -20.66
CA ALA A 176 28.12 4.82 -21.39
C ALA A 176 27.79 3.63 -20.47
N ASN A 177 28.36 3.58 -19.25
CA ASN A 177 28.09 2.55 -18.25
C ASN A 177 26.69 2.67 -17.60
N TYR A 178 26.03 3.80 -17.82
CA TYR A 178 24.70 4.10 -17.28
C TYR A 178 23.58 4.06 -18.32
N LYS A 179 23.88 3.66 -19.57
CA LYS A 179 22.94 3.66 -20.69
C LYS A 179 21.65 2.89 -20.39
N ASP A 180 21.75 1.76 -19.68
CA ASP A 180 20.61 0.88 -19.40
C ASP A 180 20.24 0.89 -17.90
N LYS A 181 20.76 1.87 -17.15
CA LYS A 181 20.42 2.01 -15.73
C LYS A 181 19.09 2.74 -15.58
N THR A 182 18.32 2.34 -14.57
CA THR A 182 16.98 2.86 -14.29
C THR A 182 16.91 3.44 -12.89
N ILE A 183 15.96 4.35 -12.69
CA ILE A 183 15.48 4.72 -11.36
C ILE A 183 14.12 4.05 -11.22
N VAL A 184 14.04 3.06 -10.32
CA VAL A 184 12.81 2.29 -10.07
C VAL A 184 12.23 2.71 -8.73
N VAL A 185 10.95 3.05 -8.73
CA VAL A 185 10.17 3.30 -7.52
C VAL A 185 9.03 2.29 -7.50
N ASN A 186 8.88 1.59 -6.38
CA ASN A 186 7.71 0.74 -6.15
C ASN A 186 6.96 1.26 -4.92
N ALA A 187 5.65 1.16 -4.95
CA ALA A 187 4.79 1.53 -3.83
C ALA A 187 4.06 0.30 -3.29
N TYR A 188 3.88 0.27 -1.97
CA TYR A 188 3.19 -0.80 -1.25
C TYR A 188 2.35 -0.17 -0.13
N ALA A 189 1.30 -0.86 0.26
CA ALA A 189 0.49 -0.44 1.39
C ALA A 189 0.23 -1.62 2.33
N VAL A 190 0.26 -1.36 3.63
CA VAL A 190 -0.05 -2.33 4.68
C VAL A 190 -0.96 -1.65 5.69
N GLN A 191 -2.06 -2.30 6.08
CA GLN A 191 -2.93 -1.79 7.14
C GLN A 191 -2.11 -1.42 8.38
N LYS A 192 -2.52 -0.37 9.07
CA LYS A 192 -1.85 0.08 10.30
C LYS A 192 -2.28 -0.77 11.49
N ASP A 193 -3.53 -1.20 11.50
CA ASP A 193 -4.06 -2.02 12.58
C ASP A 193 -3.32 -3.36 12.70
N GLY A 194 -3.00 -3.72 13.95
CA GLY A 194 -2.21 -4.90 14.26
C GLY A 194 -0.69 -4.69 14.30
N PHE A 195 -0.18 -3.51 13.95
CA PHE A 195 1.26 -3.20 13.96
C PHE A 195 1.59 -1.98 14.82
N SER A 196 2.61 -2.11 15.67
CA SER A 196 3.09 -1.01 16.51
C SER A 196 4.02 -0.05 15.78
N THR A 197 4.68 -0.52 14.71
CA THR A 197 5.64 0.27 13.93
C THR A 197 5.56 -0.06 12.44
N ALA A 198 5.95 0.90 11.59
CA ALA A 198 6.10 0.67 10.16
C ALA A 198 7.12 -0.46 9.84
N LYS A 199 8.16 -0.61 10.66
CA LYS A 199 9.14 -1.70 10.50
C LYS A 199 8.50 -3.07 10.70
N ASP A 200 7.63 -3.22 11.69
CA ASP A 200 6.93 -4.48 11.95
C ASP A 200 5.94 -4.80 10.81
N ALA A 201 5.20 -3.80 10.34
CA ALA A 201 4.30 -3.93 9.20
C ALA A 201 5.06 -4.35 7.93
N TRP A 202 6.20 -3.71 7.64
CA TRP A 202 7.06 -4.05 6.49
C TRP A 202 7.57 -5.49 6.57
N LYS A 203 8.05 -5.92 7.73
CA LYS A 203 8.53 -7.30 7.93
C LYS A 203 7.41 -8.32 7.74
N ALA A 204 6.25 -8.08 8.30
CA ALA A 204 5.12 -9.00 8.25
C ALA A 204 4.50 -9.12 6.86
N SER A 205 4.58 -8.07 6.04
CA SER A 205 4.03 -8.05 4.67
C SER A 205 4.70 -9.04 3.71
N GLY A 206 5.93 -9.49 4.01
CA GLY A 206 6.73 -10.32 3.11
C GLY A 206 7.35 -9.57 1.93
N PHE A 207 7.10 -8.28 1.76
CA PHE A 207 7.68 -7.47 0.67
C PHE A 207 9.20 -7.42 0.72
N ALA A 208 9.80 -7.53 1.91
CA ALA A 208 11.25 -7.55 2.10
C ALA A 208 11.94 -8.72 1.38
N THR A 209 11.25 -9.85 1.21
CA THR A 209 11.80 -11.04 0.54
C THR A 209 11.69 -10.98 -0.97
N THR A 210 10.81 -10.15 -1.51
CA THR A 210 10.58 -9.99 -2.96
C THR A 210 11.62 -9.07 -3.61
N GLN A 211 12.38 -8.28 -2.84
CA GLN A 211 13.35 -7.31 -3.34
C GLN A 211 14.66 -7.93 -3.90
N VAL A 212 14.84 -9.26 -3.84
CA VAL A 212 16.08 -9.94 -4.27
C VAL A 212 16.02 -10.35 -5.75
N GLN A 213 14.94 -10.10 -6.47
CA GLN A 213 14.90 -10.41 -7.92
C GLN A 213 15.27 -9.20 -8.76
N THR A 214 16.55 -9.15 -9.11
CA THR A 214 17.11 -8.36 -10.21
C THR A 214 16.32 -8.64 -11.51
N GLY A 215 15.62 -7.63 -12.02
CA GLY A 215 15.40 -7.45 -13.45
C GLY A 215 14.45 -8.43 -14.14
N ASP A 216 13.19 -8.54 -13.71
CA ASP A 216 12.15 -9.00 -14.62
C ASP A 216 10.98 -8.00 -14.62
N LYS A 217 10.67 -7.52 -15.85
CA LYS A 217 9.56 -6.58 -16.08
C LYS A 217 8.26 -7.38 -16.09
N THR A 218 7.63 -7.55 -14.92
CA THR A 218 6.24 -8.01 -14.88
C THR A 218 5.46 -7.27 -13.79
N GLN A 219 4.70 -6.33 -14.29
CA GLN A 219 3.37 -5.90 -13.90
C GLN A 219 2.99 -6.06 -12.41
N GLY A 220 2.93 -4.94 -11.68
CA GLY A 220 2.25 -4.85 -10.40
C GLY A 220 0.75 -5.08 -10.59
N GLY A 221 0.33 -6.31 -10.38
CA GLY A 221 -1.08 -6.69 -10.30
C GLY A 221 -1.51 -6.70 -8.85
N ALA A 222 -2.64 -6.08 -8.55
CA ALA A 222 -3.31 -6.20 -7.28
C ALA A 222 -3.43 -7.68 -6.89
N GLY A 223 -2.89 -8.05 -5.74
CA GLY A 223 -2.95 -9.39 -5.20
C GLY A 223 -4.38 -9.78 -4.84
N SER A 224 -5.07 -10.46 -5.74
CA SER A 224 -6.28 -11.19 -5.43
C SER A 224 -5.90 -12.49 -4.71
N ALA A 225 -6.23 -12.60 -3.45
CA ALA A 225 -6.10 -13.84 -2.70
C ALA A 225 -7.15 -14.84 -3.22
N THR A 226 -6.76 -15.76 -4.09
CA THR A 226 -7.57 -16.93 -4.44
C THR A 226 -7.31 -18.02 -3.40
N GLY A 227 -8.32 -18.27 -2.57
CA GLY A 227 -8.37 -19.45 -1.70
C GLY A 227 -8.35 -20.74 -2.54
N SER A 228 -7.40 -21.62 -2.29
CA SER A 228 -7.35 -22.98 -2.83
C SER A 228 -8.30 -23.87 -2.06
N GLU A 229 -9.43 -24.21 -2.65
CA GLU A 229 -10.23 -25.35 -2.19
C GLU A 229 -9.62 -26.64 -2.74
N THR A 230 -9.04 -27.47 -1.86
CA THR A 230 -8.69 -28.85 -2.17
C THR A 230 -9.94 -29.73 -2.05
N SER A 231 -10.51 -30.07 -3.18
CA SER A 231 -11.48 -31.16 -3.29
C SER A 231 -10.74 -32.50 -3.27
N GLY A 232 -10.94 -33.28 -2.19
CA GLY A 232 -10.53 -34.66 -2.14
C GLY A 232 -11.55 -35.58 -2.85
N ASN A 233 -11.04 -36.53 -3.57
CA ASN A 233 -11.72 -37.80 -3.89
C ASN A 233 -10.72 -38.93 -3.65
#